data_ba02af7ed34123d9ef53295fae2b3a2d
#
_entry.id   ba02af7ed34123d9ef53295fae2b3a2d
#
_cell.length_a   1.000
_cell.length_b   1.000
_cell.length_c   1.000
_cell.angle_alpha   90.00
_cell.angle_beta   90.00
_cell.angle_gamma   90.00
#
_symmetry.space_group_name_H-M   'P 1'
#
loop_
_entity.id
_entity.type
_entity.pdbx_description
1 polymer ?
#
loop_
_entity_poly.entity_id
_entity_poly.type
_entity_poly.pdbx_seq_one_letter_code
_entity_poly.pdbx_strand_id
1 'polypeptide(L)'
;MRILVAGGAGFVGSHVAARLLEKRHQLSIIDNLSSGRAANLDALKANHPDAPLDIRIEDVCALAHFDGPLDAVIHLAIPASRLDHLRHPLETLDAGATATRRLLDLAVEKGARFLLASTAGVYGDPQQHPQHESYRGHVDAVGPRSVHEEAMRFAEALATAFSRHRGTVVRIARIFNTYGPGMRLDDGRVIPKFIAQALRGKPLTVYGSGLQTRSFCYVNDLVTGLLSLLWSDVEGPINLGAPDEISVLETARLVIRLTGSSSTILHLPPPGDGPDDLCPAIERARVLLGWEPTTPLRRGVAHTVLDYAERLEAGESRDPESDPLPERALGGRATL
;
A
#
# COMPACT_ATOMS: atom_id res chain seq x y z
N MET A 1 -24.26 -0.96 -5.96
CA MET A 1 -23.57 0.35 -5.95
C MET A 1 -22.57 0.38 -7.08
N ARG A 2 -22.29 1.57 -7.63
CA ARG A 2 -21.26 1.79 -8.63
C ARG A 2 -20.04 2.48 -7.97
N ILE A 3 -18.88 1.84 -8.05
CA ILE A 3 -17.69 2.26 -7.33
C ILE A 3 -16.53 2.42 -8.30
N LEU A 4 -15.79 3.52 -8.17
CA LEU A 4 -14.53 3.74 -8.88
C LEU A 4 -13.36 3.38 -7.95
N VAL A 5 -12.46 2.52 -8.44
CA VAL A 5 -11.18 2.22 -7.79
C VAL A 5 -10.05 2.74 -8.67
N ALA A 6 -9.44 3.83 -8.25
CA ALA A 6 -8.20 4.33 -8.84
C ALA A 6 -7.02 3.58 -8.23
N GLY A 7 -6.16 2.98 -9.05
CA GLY A 7 -5.07 2.11 -8.60
C GLY A 7 -5.49 0.64 -8.43
N GLY A 8 -6.50 0.18 -9.18
CA GLY A 8 -7.06 -1.17 -9.05
C GLY A 8 -6.17 -2.31 -9.56
N ALA A 9 -5.13 -2.02 -10.35
CA ALA A 9 -4.12 -2.99 -10.77
C ALA A 9 -3.01 -3.19 -9.73
N GLY A 10 -2.95 -2.30 -8.73
CA GLY A 10 -2.00 -2.38 -7.61
C GLY A 10 -2.31 -3.54 -6.66
N PHE A 11 -1.38 -3.81 -5.73
CA PHE A 11 -1.51 -4.87 -4.75
C PHE A 11 -2.80 -4.74 -3.91
N VAL A 12 -2.97 -3.66 -3.16
CA VAL A 12 -4.17 -3.47 -2.32
C VAL A 12 -5.41 -3.26 -3.19
N GLY A 13 -5.26 -2.52 -4.30
CA GLY A 13 -6.37 -2.19 -5.22
C GLY A 13 -7.04 -3.41 -5.82
N SER A 14 -6.28 -4.42 -6.23
CA SER A 14 -6.82 -5.67 -6.78
C SER A 14 -7.62 -6.47 -5.75
N HIS A 15 -7.16 -6.51 -4.49
CA HIS A 15 -7.91 -7.16 -3.41
C HIS A 15 -9.19 -6.40 -3.02
N VAL A 16 -9.14 -5.07 -3.02
CA VAL A 16 -10.34 -4.24 -2.84
C VAL A 16 -11.33 -4.50 -3.97
N ALA A 17 -10.85 -4.50 -5.22
CA ALA A 17 -11.68 -4.78 -6.39
C ALA A 17 -12.33 -6.17 -6.32
N ALA A 18 -11.56 -7.22 -6.03
CA ALA A 18 -12.08 -8.58 -5.88
C ALA A 18 -13.20 -8.63 -4.82
N ARG A 19 -12.96 -8.05 -3.63
CA ARG A 19 -13.95 -8.04 -2.55
C ARG A 19 -15.23 -7.28 -2.91
N LEU A 20 -15.13 -6.19 -3.69
CA LEU A 20 -16.29 -5.45 -4.18
C LEU A 20 -17.08 -6.24 -5.22
N LEU A 21 -16.41 -6.95 -6.12
CA LEU A 21 -17.05 -7.82 -7.12
C LEU A 21 -17.74 -9.03 -6.46
N GLU A 22 -17.13 -9.66 -5.45
CA GLU A 22 -17.77 -10.70 -4.61
C GLU A 22 -19.09 -10.21 -4.00
N LYS A 23 -19.14 -8.93 -3.62
CA LYS A 23 -20.36 -8.28 -3.09
C LYS A 23 -21.31 -7.78 -4.18
N ARG A 24 -21.07 -8.12 -5.45
CA ARG A 24 -21.86 -7.76 -6.63
C ARG A 24 -22.04 -6.25 -6.85
N HIS A 25 -21.01 -5.46 -6.51
CA HIS A 25 -20.96 -4.06 -6.89
C HIS A 25 -20.58 -3.91 -8.37
N GLN A 26 -21.06 -2.86 -9.03
CA GLN A 26 -20.55 -2.44 -10.32
C GLN A 26 -19.25 -1.68 -10.12
N LEU A 27 -18.19 -2.09 -10.79
CA LEU A 27 -16.85 -1.59 -10.56
C LEU A 27 -16.26 -0.97 -11.82
N SER A 28 -15.70 0.22 -11.68
CA SER A 28 -14.79 0.81 -12.65
C SER A 28 -13.40 0.91 -12.04
N ILE A 29 -12.38 0.49 -12.78
CA ILE A 29 -10.97 0.58 -12.40
C ILE A 29 -10.29 1.56 -13.34
N ILE A 30 -9.48 2.48 -12.78
CA ILE A 30 -8.54 3.31 -13.53
C ILE A 30 -7.14 3.06 -12.97
N ASP A 31 -6.19 2.71 -13.86
CA ASP A 31 -4.80 2.45 -13.49
C ASP A 31 -3.89 2.69 -14.70
N ASN A 32 -2.76 3.37 -14.52
CA ASN A 32 -1.80 3.61 -15.61
C ASN A 32 -0.70 2.54 -15.70
N LEU A 33 -0.78 1.50 -14.84
CA LEU A 33 0.17 0.38 -14.74
C LEU A 33 1.63 0.80 -14.41
N SER A 34 1.85 1.99 -13.90
CA SER A 34 3.21 2.45 -13.50
C SER A 34 3.81 1.61 -12.37
N SER A 35 2.97 1.21 -11.41
CA SER A 35 3.33 0.27 -10.33
C SER A 35 2.37 -0.92 -10.23
N GLY A 36 1.20 -0.82 -10.87
CA GLY A 36 0.21 -1.87 -10.98
C GLY A 36 0.65 -3.00 -11.93
N ARG A 37 -0.02 -4.15 -11.82
CA ARG A 37 0.24 -5.34 -12.63
C ARG A 37 -0.98 -5.67 -13.49
N ALA A 38 -0.79 -5.77 -14.81
CA ALA A 38 -1.85 -6.25 -15.72
C ALA A 38 -2.39 -7.62 -15.31
N ALA A 39 -1.52 -8.53 -14.83
CA ALA A 39 -1.90 -9.85 -14.33
C ALA A 39 -2.94 -9.80 -13.19
N ASN A 40 -2.91 -8.77 -12.33
CA ASN A 40 -3.93 -8.60 -11.29
C ASN A 40 -5.31 -8.29 -11.90
N LEU A 41 -5.36 -7.51 -12.98
CA LEU A 41 -6.60 -7.22 -13.71
C LEU A 41 -7.12 -8.44 -14.49
N ASP A 42 -6.21 -9.21 -15.07
CA ASP A 42 -6.56 -10.45 -15.79
C ASP A 42 -7.12 -11.49 -14.81
N ALA A 43 -6.52 -11.64 -13.63
CA ALA A 43 -7.04 -12.50 -12.57
C ALA A 43 -8.43 -12.04 -12.08
N LEU A 44 -8.67 -10.73 -11.94
CA LEU A 44 -10.00 -10.20 -11.61
C LEU A 44 -11.05 -10.60 -12.65
N LYS A 45 -10.75 -10.43 -13.95
CA LYS A 45 -11.65 -10.82 -15.05
C LYS A 45 -11.91 -12.33 -15.05
N ALA A 46 -10.85 -13.14 -14.90
CA ALA A 46 -10.96 -14.59 -14.92
C ALA A 46 -11.80 -15.14 -13.75
N ASN A 47 -11.63 -14.56 -12.55
CA ASN A 47 -12.36 -14.98 -11.35
C ASN A 47 -13.79 -14.42 -11.27
N HIS A 48 -14.11 -13.39 -12.05
CA HIS A 48 -15.42 -12.73 -12.06
C HIS A 48 -15.93 -12.47 -13.49
N PRO A 49 -16.10 -13.52 -14.33
CA PRO A 49 -16.37 -13.36 -15.76
C PRO A 49 -17.68 -12.61 -16.08
N ASP A 50 -18.69 -12.75 -15.22
CA ASP A 50 -20.02 -12.13 -15.41
C ASP A 50 -20.18 -10.83 -14.59
N ALA A 51 -19.13 -10.35 -13.94
CA ALA A 51 -19.23 -9.17 -13.10
C ALA A 51 -19.24 -7.88 -13.93
N PRO A 52 -20.02 -6.87 -13.53
CA PRO A 52 -20.03 -5.57 -14.19
C PRO A 52 -18.73 -4.79 -13.86
N LEU A 53 -17.67 -5.12 -14.58
CA LEU A 53 -16.32 -4.58 -14.43
C LEU A 53 -15.89 -3.82 -15.67
N ASP A 54 -15.65 -2.52 -15.53
CA ASP A 54 -15.03 -1.64 -16.53
C ASP A 54 -13.58 -1.34 -16.12
N ILE A 55 -12.63 -1.49 -17.05
CA ILE A 55 -11.21 -1.24 -16.80
C ILE A 55 -10.68 -0.25 -17.83
N ARG A 56 -10.11 0.85 -17.36
CA ARG A 56 -9.45 1.88 -18.14
C ARG A 56 -7.97 1.92 -17.78
N ILE A 57 -7.13 1.72 -18.78
CA ILE A 57 -5.68 1.92 -18.64
C ILE A 57 -5.40 3.38 -18.96
N GLU A 58 -5.44 4.20 -17.91
CA GLU A 58 -5.38 5.66 -18.03
C GLU A 58 -4.72 6.27 -16.78
N ASP A 59 -4.04 7.39 -16.95
CA ASP A 59 -3.52 8.15 -15.83
C ASP A 59 -4.61 9.01 -15.20
N VAL A 60 -4.82 8.83 -13.89
CA VAL A 60 -5.79 9.62 -13.13
C VAL A 60 -5.50 11.12 -13.19
N CYS A 61 -4.22 11.52 -13.30
CA CYS A 61 -3.85 12.93 -13.47
C CYS A 61 -4.38 13.53 -14.78
N ALA A 62 -4.60 12.71 -15.80
CA ALA A 62 -5.16 13.10 -17.09
C ALA A 62 -6.69 12.92 -17.20
N LEU A 63 -7.33 12.33 -16.17
CA LEU A 63 -8.77 12.05 -16.18
C LEU A 63 -9.57 13.34 -16.36
N ALA A 64 -10.17 13.50 -17.55
CA ALA A 64 -10.96 14.67 -17.89
C ALA A 64 -12.44 14.51 -17.56
N HIS A 65 -12.98 13.31 -17.69
CA HIS A 65 -14.40 13.03 -17.54
C HIS A 65 -14.67 11.58 -17.11
N PHE A 66 -15.75 11.39 -16.35
CA PHE A 66 -16.22 10.06 -15.96
C PHE A 66 -17.75 9.98 -16.13
N ASP A 67 -18.20 9.01 -16.95
CA ASP A 67 -19.61 8.85 -17.31
C ASP A 67 -20.41 8.08 -16.26
N GLY A 68 -21.63 8.54 -16.05
CA GLY A 68 -22.63 7.90 -15.21
C GLY A 68 -22.46 8.20 -13.71
N PRO A 69 -23.35 7.62 -12.88
CA PRO A 69 -23.35 7.85 -11.42
C PRO A 69 -22.20 7.11 -10.74
N LEU A 70 -21.79 7.60 -9.58
CA LEU A 70 -20.88 6.92 -8.65
C LEU A 70 -21.43 7.05 -7.22
N ASP A 71 -21.36 5.95 -6.46
CA ASP A 71 -21.68 5.94 -5.03
C ASP A 71 -20.41 6.14 -4.19
N ALA A 72 -19.24 5.70 -4.70
CA ALA A 72 -17.96 5.87 -4.04
C ALA A 72 -16.78 5.95 -5.00
N VAL A 73 -15.74 6.66 -4.57
CA VAL A 73 -14.42 6.76 -5.20
C VAL A 73 -13.36 6.31 -4.19
N ILE A 74 -12.56 5.32 -4.53
CA ILE A 74 -11.47 4.79 -3.71
C ILE A 74 -10.15 5.15 -4.38
N HIS A 75 -9.33 5.96 -3.71
CA HIS A 75 -8.04 6.42 -4.23
C HIS A 75 -6.90 5.60 -3.65
N LEU A 76 -6.38 4.66 -4.45
CA LEU A 76 -5.22 3.80 -4.20
C LEU A 76 -4.12 4.04 -5.26
N ALA A 77 -4.29 5.01 -6.15
CA ALA A 77 -3.40 5.28 -7.28
C ALA A 77 -2.22 6.18 -6.87
N ILE A 78 -1.62 5.94 -5.70
CA ILE A 78 -0.38 6.59 -5.28
C ILE A 78 0.67 5.50 -5.09
N PRO A 79 1.86 5.60 -5.74
CA PRO A 79 2.93 4.64 -5.59
C PRO A 79 3.27 4.44 -4.10
N ALA A 80 3.36 3.19 -3.63
CA ALA A 80 3.49 2.89 -2.21
C ALA A 80 4.82 2.19 -1.85
N SER A 81 5.59 1.70 -2.80
CA SER A 81 6.89 1.10 -2.53
C SER A 81 8.00 2.15 -2.60
N ARG A 82 9.04 1.96 -1.76
CA ARG A 82 10.22 2.83 -1.79
C ARG A 82 10.88 2.86 -3.17
N LEU A 83 10.95 1.72 -3.84
CA LEU A 83 11.54 1.63 -5.18
C LEU A 83 10.78 2.50 -6.18
N ASP A 84 9.46 2.52 -6.10
CA ASP A 84 8.63 3.34 -7.00
C ASP A 84 8.83 4.83 -6.74
N HIS A 85 8.89 5.27 -5.48
CA HIS A 85 9.13 6.69 -5.16
C HIS A 85 10.50 7.18 -5.66
N LEU A 86 11.51 6.32 -5.58
CA LEU A 86 12.86 6.67 -6.05
C LEU A 86 12.95 6.67 -7.57
N ARG A 87 12.18 5.83 -8.26
CA ARG A 87 12.13 5.77 -9.73
C ARG A 87 11.27 6.86 -10.34
N HIS A 88 10.16 7.19 -9.69
CA HIS A 88 9.11 8.08 -10.18
C HIS A 88 8.73 9.16 -9.15
N PRO A 89 9.70 10.02 -8.75
CA PRO A 89 9.47 10.97 -7.67
C PRO A 89 8.45 12.05 -8.04
N LEU A 90 8.49 12.57 -9.27
CA LEU A 90 7.57 13.62 -9.71
C LEU A 90 6.16 13.08 -9.89
N GLU A 91 6.03 11.90 -10.48
CA GLU A 91 4.75 11.21 -10.66
C GLU A 91 4.12 10.83 -9.31
N THR A 92 4.93 10.55 -8.29
CA THR A 92 4.45 10.31 -6.93
C THR A 92 3.85 11.59 -6.31
N LEU A 93 4.50 12.74 -6.51
CA LEU A 93 3.98 14.03 -6.07
C LEU A 93 2.69 14.40 -6.83
N ASP A 94 2.66 14.19 -8.16
CA ASP A 94 1.48 14.42 -8.98
C ASP A 94 0.31 13.52 -8.56
N ALA A 95 0.56 12.27 -8.23
CA ALA A 95 -0.46 11.36 -7.73
C ALA A 95 -1.04 11.82 -6.38
N GLY A 96 -0.19 12.32 -5.47
CA GLY A 96 -0.64 12.91 -4.19
C GLY A 96 -1.40 14.22 -4.36
N ALA A 97 -1.08 15.03 -5.34
CA ALA A 97 -1.66 16.35 -5.57
C ALA A 97 -2.75 16.32 -6.67
N THR A 98 -2.35 16.17 -7.92
CA THR A 98 -3.22 16.30 -9.10
C THR A 98 -4.26 15.18 -9.17
N ALA A 99 -3.84 13.91 -9.01
CA ALA A 99 -4.78 12.79 -9.05
C ALA A 99 -5.77 12.85 -7.88
N THR A 100 -5.29 13.14 -6.66
CA THR A 100 -6.17 13.33 -5.49
C THR A 100 -7.20 14.43 -5.74
N ARG A 101 -6.77 15.57 -6.30
CA ARG A 101 -7.66 16.68 -6.63
C ARG A 101 -8.72 16.27 -7.65
N ARG A 102 -8.32 15.62 -8.75
CA ARG A 102 -9.24 15.15 -9.80
C ARG A 102 -10.31 14.21 -9.25
N LEU A 103 -9.90 13.24 -8.43
CA LEU A 103 -10.82 12.26 -7.85
C LEU A 103 -11.76 12.89 -6.80
N LEU A 104 -11.30 13.90 -6.05
CA LEU A 104 -12.15 14.66 -5.14
C LEU A 104 -13.16 15.53 -5.89
N ASP A 105 -12.74 16.23 -6.96
CA ASP A 105 -13.67 16.99 -7.82
C ASP A 105 -14.73 16.07 -8.43
N LEU A 106 -14.34 14.87 -8.88
CA LEU A 106 -15.26 13.85 -9.36
C LEU A 106 -16.23 13.38 -8.27
N ALA A 107 -15.74 13.13 -7.06
CA ALA A 107 -16.59 12.73 -5.94
C ALA A 107 -17.62 13.82 -5.60
N VAL A 108 -17.24 15.10 -5.64
CA VAL A 108 -18.19 16.23 -5.49
C VAL A 108 -19.21 16.23 -6.61
N GLU A 109 -18.79 16.13 -7.88
CA GLU A 109 -19.69 16.12 -9.07
C GLU A 109 -20.74 15.03 -8.98
N LYS A 110 -20.34 13.83 -8.54
CA LYS A 110 -21.23 12.65 -8.48
C LYS A 110 -21.97 12.51 -7.15
N GLY A 111 -21.70 13.35 -6.14
CA GLY A 111 -22.22 13.18 -4.77
C GLY A 111 -21.72 11.89 -4.11
N ALA A 112 -20.56 11.39 -4.53
CA ALA A 112 -19.99 10.13 -4.10
C ALA A 112 -19.18 10.26 -2.79
N ARG A 113 -19.11 9.18 -2.00
CA ARG A 113 -18.16 9.06 -0.89
C ARG A 113 -16.74 8.97 -1.46
N PHE A 114 -15.75 9.47 -0.72
CA PHE A 114 -14.33 9.41 -1.11
C PHE A 114 -13.51 8.71 -0.03
N LEU A 115 -12.75 7.70 -0.38
CA LEU A 115 -11.77 7.05 0.50
C LEU A 115 -10.35 7.31 -0.03
N LEU A 116 -9.54 7.96 0.79
CA LEU A 116 -8.10 8.11 0.57
C LEU A 116 -7.34 6.99 1.29
N ALA A 117 -6.60 6.19 0.53
CA ALA A 117 -5.60 5.30 1.08
C ALA A 117 -4.32 6.08 1.37
N SER A 118 -4.22 6.63 2.57
CA SER A 118 -3.04 7.26 3.12
C SER A 118 -2.07 6.21 3.70
N THR A 119 -0.99 6.65 4.30
CA THR A 119 0.12 5.80 4.75
C THR A 119 0.59 6.15 6.15
N ALA A 120 1.21 5.18 6.84
CA ALA A 120 1.97 5.44 8.07
C ALA A 120 3.17 6.40 7.83
N GLY A 121 3.61 6.56 6.58
CA GLY A 121 4.65 7.53 6.20
C GLY A 121 4.34 8.96 6.59
N VAL A 122 3.06 9.35 6.77
CA VAL A 122 2.69 10.69 7.25
C VAL A 122 3.21 10.99 8.66
N TYR A 123 3.61 9.97 9.40
CA TYR A 123 4.23 10.10 10.73
C TYR A 123 5.74 10.36 10.68
N GLY A 124 6.41 10.14 9.55
CA GLY A 124 7.84 10.35 9.36
C GLY A 124 8.69 9.45 10.25
N ASP A 125 9.70 10.03 10.91
CA ASP A 125 10.51 9.38 11.96
C ASP A 125 9.81 9.55 13.31
N PRO A 126 9.03 8.57 13.77
CA PRO A 126 8.11 8.79 14.86
C PRO A 126 8.83 8.92 16.20
N GLN A 127 8.45 9.95 16.96
CA GLN A 127 8.88 10.17 18.34
C GLN A 127 7.90 9.59 19.36
N GLN A 128 6.84 8.94 18.89
CA GLN A 128 5.84 8.25 19.70
C GLN A 128 5.67 6.82 19.19
N HIS A 129 5.52 5.89 20.11
CA HIS A 129 5.35 4.47 19.84
C HIS A 129 4.33 3.86 20.82
N PRO A 130 3.27 3.18 20.36
CA PRO A 130 2.79 3.13 18.98
C PRO A 130 2.25 4.48 18.48
N GLN A 131 2.10 4.65 17.15
CA GLN A 131 1.60 5.88 16.56
C GLN A 131 0.08 5.96 16.64
N HIS A 132 -0.43 7.00 17.31
CA HIS A 132 -1.85 7.35 17.36
C HIS A 132 -2.22 8.37 16.27
N GLU A 133 -3.48 8.40 15.83
CA GLU A 133 -3.92 9.33 14.76
C GLU A 133 -3.80 10.80 15.16
N SER A 134 -3.78 11.11 16.44
CA SER A 134 -3.55 12.46 16.97
C SER A 134 -2.09 12.92 16.90
N TYR A 135 -1.15 12.01 16.68
CA TYR A 135 0.26 12.33 16.52
C TYR A 135 0.48 13.03 15.17
N ARG A 136 1.09 14.23 15.21
CA ARG A 136 1.28 15.07 14.03
C ARG A 136 2.40 14.63 13.09
N GLY A 137 3.26 13.69 13.54
CA GLY A 137 4.41 13.21 12.80
C GLY A 137 5.66 14.09 13.00
N HIS A 138 6.78 13.54 12.52
CA HIS A 138 8.08 14.18 12.46
C HIS A 138 8.69 13.89 11.08
N VAL A 139 8.35 14.72 10.10
CA VAL A 139 8.71 14.54 8.68
C VAL A 139 9.76 15.58 8.30
N ASP A 140 10.78 15.15 7.56
CA ASP A 140 11.74 16.04 6.91
C ASP A 140 11.26 16.34 5.47
N ALA A 141 10.77 17.57 5.26
CA ALA A 141 10.18 17.99 3.99
C ALA A 141 11.17 17.98 2.79
N VAL A 142 12.47 17.93 3.03
CA VAL A 142 13.51 17.89 2.01
C VAL A 142 14.41 16.65 2.09
N GLY A 143 14.09 15.75 3.01
CA GLY A 143 14.81 14.51 3.24
C GLY A 143 14.57 13.46 2.15
N PRO A 144 15.30 12.35 2.18
CA PRO A 144 15.26 11.32 1.13
C PRO A 144 13.91 10.61 0.98
N ARG A 145 13.00 10.74 1.97
CA ARG A 145 11.65 10.16 1.95
C ARG A 145 10.56 11.21 1.72
N SER A 146 10.92 12.49 1.63
CA SER A 146 9.99 13.62 1.55
C SER A 146 8.96 13.47 0.42
N VAL A 147 9.35 12.94 -0.73
CA VAL A 147 8.47 12.78 -1.91
C VAL A 147 7.17 12.05 -1.55
N HIS A 148 7.27 10.87 -0.94
CA HIS A 148 6.08 10.10 -0.58
C HIS A 148 5.37 10.66 0.66
N GLU A 149 6.14 11.02 1.68
CA GLU A 149 5.59 11.52 2.95
C GLU A 149 4.80 12.80 2.73
N GLU A 150 5.36 13.79 2.00
CA GLU A 150 4.68 15.06 1.73
C GLU A 150 3.56 14.93 0.70
N ALA A 151 3.68 14.06 -0.32
CA ALA A 151 2.57 13.77 -1.23
C ALA A 151 1.33 13.29 -0.46
N MET A 152 1.52 12.41 0.52
CA MET A 152 0.42 11.85 1.30
C MET A 152 -0.12 12.82 2.34
N ARG A 153 0.73 13.62 3.00
CA ARG A 153 0.30 14.68 3.91
C ARG A 153 -0.50 15.75 3.19
N PHE A 154 -0.07 16.14 1.98
CA PHE A 154 -0.82 17.05 1.13
C PHE A 154 -2.17 16.45 0.71
N ALA A 155 -2.22 15.17 0.31
CA ALA A 155 -3.46 14.49 -0.04
C ALA A 155 -4.46 14.47 1.13
N GLU A 156 -4.02 14.19 2.37
CA GLU A 156 -4.87 14.26 3.57
C GLU A 156 -5.40 15.68 3.82
N ALA A 157 -4.54 16.70 3.69
CA ALA A 157 -4.93 18.09 3.86
C ALA A 157 -5.96 18.52 2.81
N LEU A 158 -5.73 18.16 1.54
CA LEU A 158 -6.64 18.44 0.43
C LEU A 158 -8.00 17.75 0.63
N ALA A 159 -8.01 16.46 0.96
CA ALA A 159 -9.23 15.70 1.22
C ALA A 159 -10.03 16.29 2.40
N THR A 160 -9.34 16.71 3.47
CA THR A 160 -9.96 17.38 4.61
C THR A 160 -10.56 18.75 4.22
N ALA A 161 -9.88 19.52 3.37
CA ALA A 161 -10.40 20.79 2.87
C ALA A 161 -11.68 20.60 2.03
N PHE A 162 -11.71 19.56 1.17
CA PHE A 162 -12.91 19.20 0.39
C PHE A 162 -14.08 18.81 1.30
N SER A 163 -13.83 17.99 2.32
CA SER A 163 -14.87 17.64 3.30
C SER A 163 -15.48 18.88 3.94
N ARG A 164 -14.65 19.78 4.43
CA ARG A 164 -15.11 20.98 5.14
C ARG A 164 -15.79 22.02 4.25
N HIS A 165 -15.31 22.23 3.03
CA HIS A 165 -15.76 23.32 2.17
C HIS A 165 -16.71 22.89 1.04
N ARG A 166 -16.76 21.61 0.68
CA ARG A 166 -17.63 21.05 -0.37
C ARG A 166 -18.68 20.08 0.17
N GLY A 167 -18.60 19.73 1.46
CA GLY A 167 -19.52 18.76 2.08
C GLY A 167 -19.33 17.34 1.61
N THR A 168 -18.21 17.01 0.95
CA THR A 168 -17.93 15.64 0.47
C THR A 168 -17.68 14.73 1.65
N VAL A 169 -18.28 13.54 1.63
CA VAL A 169 -18.03 12.52 2.64
C VAL A 169 -16.66 11.90 2.39
N VAL A 170 -15.66 12.35 3.13
CA VAL A 170 -14.27 11.87 3.01
C VAL A 170 -13.93 10.90 4.13
N ARG A 171 -13.22 9.84 3.78
CA ARG A 171 -12.60 8.87 4.71
C ARG A 171 -11.12 8.78 4.42
N ILE A 172 -10.29 8.70 5.46
CA ILE A 172 -8.83 8.65 5.35
C ILE A 172 -8.34 7.43 6.12
N ALA A 173 -7.70 6.50 5.42
CA ALA A 173 -7.08 5.32 6.00
C ALA A 173 -5.55 5.49 6.02
N ARG A 174 -4.92 5.56 7.20
CA ARG A 174 -3.46 5.49 7.33
C ARG A 174 -3.03 4.04 7.40
N ILE A 175 -2.58 3.54 6.26
CA ILE A 175 -2.20 2.14 6.08
C ILE A 175 -0.78 1.91 6.58
N PHE A 176 -0.61 0.92 7.45
CA PHE A 176 0.70 0.44 7.91
C PHE A 176 1.18 -0.73 7.03
N ASN A 177 2.36 -1.29 7.37
CA ASN A 177 2.97 -2.34 6.53
C ASN A 177 1.98 -3.47 6.26
N THR A 178 1.65 -3.64 4.99
CA THR A 178 0.72 -4.65 4.51
C THR A 178 1.43 -5.61 3.58
N TYR A 179 1.07 -6.90 3.67
CA TYR A 179 1.64 -7.96 2.87
C TYR A 179 0.55 -8.96 2.45
N GLY A 180 0.82 -9.75 1.43
CA GLY A 180 -0.11 -10.78 0.97
C GLY A 180 0.16 -11.23 -0.47
N PRO A 181 -0.65 -12.18 -0.99
CA PRO A 181 -0.65 -12.58 -2.39
C PRO A 181 -0.82 -11.40 -3.33
N GLY A 182 -0.31 -11.50 -4.56
CA GLY A 182 -0.45 -10.46 -5.57
C GLY A 182 0.54 -9.30 -5.47
N MET A 183 1.36 -9.19 -4.40
CA MET A 183 2.48 -8.23 -4.37
C MET A 183 3.50 -8.55 -5.45
N ARG A 184 4.20 -7.54 -5.95
CA ARG A 184 5.29 -7.75 -6.91
C ARG A 184 6.44 -8.53 -6.25
N LEU A 185 7.07 -9.43 -7.01
CA LEU A 185 8.25 -10.19 -6.55
C LEU A 185 9.46 -9.27 -6.27
N ASP A 186 9.50 -8.12 -6.94
CA ASP A 186 10.52 -7.07 -6.84
C ASP A 186 10.10 -5.87 -5.98
N ASP A 187 9.09 -6.02 -5.12
CA ASP A 187 8.54 -4.92 -4.29
C ASP A 187 9.59 -4.27 -3.35
N GLY A 188 10.57 -5.05 -2.90
CA GLY A 188 11.67 -4.57 -2.05
C GLY A 188 11.35 -4.48 -0.56
N ARG A 189 10.08 -4.56 -0.15
CA ARG A 189 9.69 -4.62 1.28
C ARG A 189 10.09 -5.96 1.90
N VAL A 190 10.17 -6.01 3.23
CA VAL A 190 10.77 -7.12 4.00
C VAL A 190 10.19 -8.50 3.64
N ILE A 191 8.87 -8.70 3.78
CA ILE A 191 8.24 -10.01 3.55
C ILE A 191 8.36 -10.46 2.09
N PRO A 192 7.95 -9.65 1.07
CA PRO A 192 8.13 -10.01 -0.34
C PRO A 192 9.58 -10.36 -0.69
N LYS A 193 10.53 -9.52 -0.25
CA LYS A 193 11.96 -9.73 -0.51
C LYS A 193 12.47 -11.05 0.07
N PHE A 194 12.15 -11.33 1.33
CA PHE A 194 12.59 -12.58 1.99
C PHE A 194 11.99 -13.80 1.32
N ILE A 195 10.70 -13.79 0.97
CA ILE A 195 10.07 -14.90 0.27
C ILE A 195 10.73 -15.12 -1.10
N ALA A 196 10.92 -14.05 -1.88
CA ALA A 196 11.55 -14.14 -3.19
C ALA A 196 13.00 -14.66 -3.11
N GLN A 197 13.77 -14.26 -2.10
CA GLN A 197 15.13 -14.76 -1.86
C GLN A 197 15.11 -16.23 -1.45
N ALA A 198 14.28 -16.60 -0.48
CA ALA A 198 14.20 -17.97 0.03
C ALA A 198 13.79 -18.97 -1.05
N LEU A 199 12.76 -18.68 -1.85
CA LEU A 199 12.29 -19.54 -2.94
C LEU A 199 13.32 -19.70 -4.07
N ARG A 200 14.22 -18.72 -4.24
CA ARG A 200 15.34 -18.80 -5.21
C ARG A 200 16.62 -19.41 -4.63
N GLY A 201 16.60 -19.86 -3.36
CA GLY A 201 17.79 -20.40 -2.69
C GLY A 201 18.88 -19.33 -2.43
N LYS A 202 18.55 -18.03 -2.56
CA LYS A 202 19.47 -16.92 -2.27
C LYS A 202 19.51 -16.65 -0.76
N PRO A 203 20.64 -16.11 -0.21
CA PRO A 203 20.66 -15.64 1.18
C PRO A 203 19.62 -14.55 1.44
N LEU A 204 18.96 -14.60 2.61
CA LEU A 204 18.05 -13.53 3.05
C LEU A 204 18.85 -12.34 3.59
N THR A 205 18.73 -11.19 2.96
CA THR A 205 19.49 -10.00 3.31
C THR A 205 18.82 -9.20 4.43
N VAL A 206 19.41 -9.23 5.62
CA VAL A 206 18.98 -8.48 6.81
C VAL A 206 19.90 -7.28 7.00
N TYR A 207 19.33 -6.09 7.06
CA TYR A 207 20.12 -4.87 7.31
C TYR A 207 20.34 -4.66 8.82
N GLY A 208 21.58 -4.33 9.21
CA GLY A 208 21.97 -4.19 10.61
C GLY A 208 21.90 -5.50 11.38
N SER A 209 21.55 -5.42 12.66
CA SER A 209 21.38 -6.58 13.55
C SER A 209 20.12 -7.40 13.24
N GLY A 210 19.12 -6.80 12.61
CA GLY A 210 17.80 -7.39 12.40
C GLY A 210 16.91 -7.39 13.65
N LEU A 211 17.33 -6.72 14.74
CA LEU A 211 16.55 -6.60 15.99
C LEU A 211 15.44 -5.54 15.90
N GLN A 212 15.54 -4.62 14.95
CA GLN A 212 14.46 -3.65 14.68
C GLN A 212 13.16 -4.38 14.38
N THR A 213 12.07 -3.87 14.97
CA THR A 213 10.74 -4.48 14.85
C THR A 213 9.93 -3.89 13.70
N ARG A 214 8.97 -4.66 13.25
CA ARG A 214 7.93 -4.24 12.29
C ARG A 214 6.62 -4.92 12.65
N SER A 215 5.54 -4.25 12.39
CA SER A 215 4.21 -4.86 12.42
C SER A 215 3.72 -5.10 10.99
N PHE A 216 3.05 -6.22 10.75
CA PHE A 216 2.65 -6.63 9.41
C PHE A 216 1.17 -7.03 9.37
N CYS A 217 0.36 -6.31 8.62
CA CYS A 217 -1.06 -6.60 8.42
C CYS A 217 -1.27 -7.44 7.15
N TYR A 218 -2.06 -8.49 7.26
CA TYR A 218 -2.44 -9.27 6.09
C TYR A 218 -3.46 -8.52 5.23
N VAL A 219 -3.31 -8.58 3.91
CA VAL A 219 -4.07 -7.75 2.96
C VAL A 219 -5.59 -7.91 3.09
N ASN A 220 -6.11 -9.12 3.36
CA ASN A 220 -7.55 -9.33 3.51
C ASN A 220 -8.12 -8.64 4.76
N ASP A 221 -7.34 -8.58 5.84
CA ASP A 221 -7.73 -7.82 7.03
C ASP A 221 -7.75 -6.33 6.73
N LEU A 222 -6.72 -5.82 6.04
CA LEU A 222 -6.68 -4.42 5.60
C LEU A 222 -7.89 -4.07 4.72
N VAL A 223 -8.21 -4.90 3.72
CA VAL A 223 -9.35 -4.67 2.81
C VAL A 223 -10.66 -4.61 3.58
N THR A 224 -10.82 -5.48 4.59
CA THR A 224 -12.00 -5.43 5.47
C THR A 224 -12.08 -4.11 6.21
N GLY A 225 -10.96 -3.60 6.75
CA GLY A 225 -10.89 -2.30 7.43
C GLY A 225 -11.19 -1.13 6.48
N LEU A 226 -10.61 -1.13 5.28
CA LEU A 226 -10.85 -0.10 4.26
C LEU A 226 -12.32 0.00 3.87
N LEU A 227 -12.98 -1.14 3.64
CA LEU A 227 -14.39 -1.17 3.26
C LEU A 227 -15.31 -0.83 4.45
N SER A 228 -14.97 -1.23 5.66
CA SER A 228 -15.68 -0.80 6.87
C SER A 228 -15.57 0.72 7.05
N LEU A 229 -14.39 1.30 6.86
CA LEU A 229 -14.18 2.75 6.95
C LEU A 229 -14.94 3.49 5.84
N LEU A 230 -14.91 3.02 4.59
CA LEU A 230 -15.60 3.66 3.45
C LEU A 230 -17.09 3.88 3.74
N TRP A 231 -17.75 2.90 4.38
CA TRP A 231 -19.21 2.94 4.63
C TRP A 231 -19.57 3.47 6.02
N SER A 232 -18.58 3.79 6.85
CA SER A 232 -18.81 4.36 8.19
C SER A 232 -19.12 5.86 8.12
N ASP A 233 -19.53 6.42 9.26
CA ASP A 233 -19.66 7.86 9.46
C ASP A 233 -18.47 8.45 10.24
N VAL A 234 -17.38 7.69 10.38
CA VAL A 234 -16.17 8.11 11.10
C VAL A 234 -15.48 9.25 10.40
N GLU A 235 -15.22 10.33 11.12
CA GLU A 235 -14.46 11.50 10.65
C GLU A 235 -12.99 11.40 11.05
N GLY A 236 -12.15 12.01 10.22
CA GLY A 236 -10.69 12.06 10.43
C GLY A 236 -10.01 10.75 10.03
N PRO A 237 -8.68 10.69 10.19
CA PRO A 237 -7.90 9.53 9.79
C PRO A 237 -8.10 8.35 10.75
N ILE A 238 -8.01 7.13 10.21
CA ILE A 238 -8.00 5.88 10.96
C ILE A 238 -6.75 5.07 10.59
N ASN A 239 -6.00 4.65 11.58
CA ASN A 239 -4.90 3.71 11.41
C ASN A 239 -5.43 2.31 11.10
N LEU A 240 -4.97 1.72 9.99
CA LEU A 240 -5.24 0.35 9.62
C LEU A 240 -3.94 -0.43 9.50
N GLY A 241 -3.72 -1.36 10.41
CA GLY A 241 -2.51 -2.17 10.50
C GLY A 241 -2.60 -3.20 11.63
N ALA A 242 -1.62 -4.07 11.75
CA ALA A 242 -1.52 -5.00 12.89
C ALA A 242 -0.66 -4.35 14.00
N PRO A 243 -1.07 -4.46 15.27
CA PRO A 243 -0.32 -3.91 16.39
C PRO A 243 0.82 -4.83 16.87
N ASP A 244 0.82 -6.09 16.43
CA ASP A 244 1.81 -7.08 16.88
C ASP A 244 3.13 -6.86 16.14
N GLU A 245 4.18 -6.66 16.91
CA GLU A 245 5.53 -6.45 16.39
C GLU A 245 6.35 -7.74 16.37
N ILE A 246 7.17 -7.86 15.34
CA ILE A 246 8.14 -8.95 15.18
C ILE A 246 9.47 -8.37 14.68
N SER A 247 10.60 -8.90 15.14
CA SER A 247 11.90 -8.48 14.61
C SER A 247 12.08 -8.91 13.15
N VAL A 248 12.85 -8.13 12.39
CA VAL A 248 13.20 -8.48 11.01
C VAL A 248 13.90 -9.82 10.93
N LEU A 249 14.75 -10.13 11.92
CA LEU A 249 15.45 -11.41 12.02
C LEU A 249 14.49 -12.60 12.24
N GLU A 250 13.50 -12.45 13.13
CA GLU A 250 12.47 -13.49 13.35
C GLU A 250 11.59 -13.67 12.12
N THR A 251 11.28 -12.57 11.41
CA THR A 251 10.57 -12.62 10.12
C THR A 251 11.36 -13.43 9.09
N ALA A 252 12.68 -13.21 8.97
CA ALA A 252 13.53 -13.99 8.07
C ALA A 252 13.52 -15.48 8.43
N ARG A 253 13.66 -15.83 9.71
CA ARG A 253 13.58 -17.20 10.20
C ARG A 253 12.21 -17.84 9.93
N LEU A 254 11.13 -17.08 10.09
CA LEU A 254 9.78 -17.54 9.78
C LEU A 254 9.64 -17.91 8.29
N VAL A 255 10.12 -17.04 7.39
CA VAL A 255 10.09 -17.28 5.95
C VAL A 255 10.91 -18.51 5.57
N ILE A 256 12.14 -18.68 6.08
CA ILE A 256 12.96 -19.86 5.84
C ILE A 256 12.21 -21.15 6.24
N ARG A 257 11.59 -21.16 7.42
CA ARG A 257 10.81 -22.33 7.87
C ARG A 257 9.59 -22.62 7.00
N LEU A 258 8.89 -21.59 6.53
CA LEU A 258 7.67 -21.77 5.74
C LEU A 258 7.95 -22.15 4.27
N THR A 259 9.08 -21.73 3.73
CA THR A 259 9.51 -22.11 2.38
C THR A 259 10.24 -23.44 2.35
N GLY A 260 10.65 -24.00 3.49
CA GLY A 260 11.54 -25.16 3.56
C GLY A 260 12.93 -24.89 2.96
N SER A 261 13.31 -23.63 2.78
CA SER A 261 14.57 -23.25 2.15
C SER A 261 15.78 -23.53 3.03
N SER A 262 16.90 -23.90 2.42
CA SER A 262 18.22 -23.97 3.06
C SER A 262 18.99 -22.64 3.04
N SER A 263 18.33 -21.54 2.64
CA SER A 263 18.94 -20.22 2.57
C SER A 263 19.49 -19.77 3.91
N THR A 264 20.66 -19.12 3.87
CA THR A 264 21.29 -18.50 5.05
C THR A 264 20.79 -17.07 5.22
N ILE A 265 21.06 -16.47 6.38
CA ILE A 265 20.84 -15.05 6.64
C ILE A 265 22.15 -14.31 6.44
N LEU A 266 22.13 -13.28 5.59
CA LEU A 266 23.27 -12.40 5.32
C LEU A 266 23.00 -11.01 5.94
N HIS A 267 23.83 -10.60 6.88
CA HIS A 267 23.75 -9.26 7.46
C HIS A 267 24.50 -8.25 6.57
N LEU A 268 23.82 -7.16 6.23
CA LEU A 268 24.35 -6.04 5.46
C LEU A 268 24.37 -4.76 6.32
N PRO A 269 25.22 -3.77 6.02
CA PRO A 269 25.18 -2.47 6.68
C PRO A 269 23.76 -1.87 6.63
N PRO A 270 23.30 -1.18 7.71
CA PRO A 270 21.99 -0.56 7.70
C PRO A 270 21.92 0.53 6.61
N PRO A 271 20.82 0.61 5.83
CA PRO A 271 20.57 1.78 5.00
C PRO A 271 20.34 2.98 5.92
N GLY A 272 20.99 4.12 5.65
CA GLY A 272 21.00 5.26 6.56
C GLY A 272 19.69 6.05 6.69
N ASP A 273 18.55 5.55 6.18
CA ASP A 273 17.35 6.35 5.95
C ASP A 273 16.00 5.60 6.09
N GLY A 274 15.91 4.59 6.92
CA GLY A 274 14.62 3.91 7.20
C GLY A 274 13.99 4.38 8.50
N PRO A 275 12.65 4.61 8.60
CA PRO A 275 12.03 4.74 9.91
C PRO A 275 12.16 3.40 10.60
N ASP A 276 12.75 3.43 11.79
CA ASP A 276 12.67 2.34 12.72
C ASP A 276 11.29 2.40 13.41
N ASP A 277 10.66 1.29 13.71
CA ASP A 277 9.53 1.16 14.64
C ASP A 277 8.19 1.86 14.27
N LEU A 278 7.68 1.63 13.04
CA LEU A 278 6.29 1.95 12.72
C LEU A 278 5.34 0.86 13.23
N CYS A 279 4.55 1.19 14.27
CA CYS A 279 3.54 0.32 14.87
C CYS A 279 2.23 1.11 15.09
N PRO A 280 1.08 0.67 14.55
CA PRO A 280 -0.17 1.41 14.71
C PRO A 280 -0.79 1.22 16.09
N ALA A 281 -1.24 2.31 16.70
CA ALA A 281 -2.31 2.26 17.66
C ALA A 281 -3.63 2.08 16.90
N ILE A 282 -4.40 1.04 17.19
CA ILE A 282 -5.63 0.68 16.44
C ILE A 282 -6.93 0.84 17.27
N GLU A 283 -6.85 1.49 18.43
CA GLU A 283 -8.00 1.65 19.32
C GLU A 283 -9.16 2.37 18.63
N ARG A 284 -8.90 3.36 17.80
CA ARG A 284 -9.94 4.05 17.03
C ARG A 284 -10.61 3.12 16.03
N ALA A 285 -9.84 2.27 15.33
CA ALA A 285 -10.40 1.28 14.42
C ALA A 285 -11.26 0.25 15.15
N ARG A 286 -10.82 -0.23 16.32
CA ARG A 286 -11.60 -1.15 17.15
C ARG A 286 -12.93 -0.55 17.63
N VAL A 287 -12.87 0.66 18.20
CA VAL A 287 -14.04 1.29 18.82
C VAL A 287 -15.03 1.79 17.76
N LEU A 288 -14.52 2.45 16.70
CA LEU A 288 -15.38 3.15 15.74
C LEU A 288 -15.82 2.29 14.56
N LEU A 289 -15.03 1.27 14.19
CA LEU A 289 -15.32 0.38 13.05
C LEU A 289 -15.63 -1.05 13.47
N GLY A 290 -15.39 -1.42 14.74
CA GLY A 290 -15.42 -2.83 15.17
C GLY A 290 -14.37 -3.68 14.45
N TRP A 291 -13.26 -3.05 13.99
CA TRP A 291 -12.25 -3.71 13.18
C TRP A 291 -10.93 -3.91 13.92
N GLU A 292 -10.39 -5.09 13.79
CA GLU A 292 -9.03 -5.44 14.13
C GLU A 292 -8.50 -6.53 13.14
N PRO A 293 -7.19 -6.65 12.94
CA PRO A 293 -6.64 -7.71 12.12
C PRO A 293 -6.82 -9.06 12.82
N THR A 294 -7.23 -10.08 12.06
CA THR A 294 -7.54 -11.42 12.59
C THR A 294 -6.64 -12.51 12.05
N THR A 295 -5.86 -12.22 11.01
CA THR A 295 -5.01 -13.22 10.37
C THR A 295 -3.65 -13.29 11.07
N PRO A 296 -3.31 -14.42 11.74
CA PRO A 296 -1.98 -14.60 12.32
C PRO A 296 -0.88 -14.48 11.26
N LEU A 297 0.24 -13.80 11.59
CA LEU A 297 1.36 -13.56 10.67
C LEU A 297 1.81 -14.83 9.95
N ARG A 298 1.98 -15.93 10.70
CA ARG A 298 2.40 -17.22 10.13
C ARG A 298 1.47 -17.72 9.02
N ARG A 299 0.15 -17.56 9.20
CA ARG A 299 -0.85 -17.98 8.20
C ARG A 299 -0.80 -17.09 6.96
N GLY A 300 -0.76 -15.79 7.15
CA GLY A 300 -0.68 -14.83 6.04
C GLY A 300 0.60 -15.00 5.22
N VAL A 301 1.76 -15.20 5.89
CA VAL A 301 3.03 -15.47 5.21
C VAL A 301 2.97 -16.78 4.44
N ALA A 302 2.37 -17.85 4.99
CA ALA A 302 2.22 -19.11 4.27
C ALA A 302 1.40 -18.96 2.97
N HIS A 303 0.29 -18.23 3.02
CA HIS A 303 -0.50 -17.94 1.80
C HIS A 303 0.30 -17.11 0.78
N THR A 304 1.11 -16.17 1.25
CA THR A 304 1.96 -15.35 0.37
C THR A 304 3.08 -16.19 -0.27
N VAL A 305 3.66 -17.14 0.48
CA VAL A 305 4.67 -18.08 -0.04
C VAL A 305 4.09 -18.93 -1.17
N LEU A 306 2.86 -19.45 -1.01
CA LEU A 306 2.20 -20.24 -2.04
C LEU A 306 1.99 -19.43 -3.32
N ASP A 307 1.43 -18.22 -3.23
CA ASP A 307 1.27 -17.33 -4.40
C ASP A 307 2.60 -17.07 -5.12
N TYR A 308 3.67 -16.82 -4.36
CA TYR A 308 4.98 -16.55 -4.95
C TYR A 308 5.60 -17.81 -5.60
N ALA A 309 5.42 -18.98 -4.99
CA ALA A 309 5.92 -20.23 -5.56
C ALA A 309 5.23 -20.52 -6.90
N GLU A 310 3.90 -20.47 -6.96
CA GLU A 310 3.11 -20.66 -8.17
C GLU A 310 3.52 -19.68 -9.29
N ARG A 311 3.74 -18.43 -8.96
CA ARG A 311 4.14 -17.39 -9.93
C ARG A 311 5.57 -17.59 -10.44
N LEU A 312 6.49 -18.02 -9.59
CA LEU A 312 7.85 -18.36 -10.01
C LEU A 312 7.87 -19.61 -10.91
N GLU A 313 7.07 -20.64 -10.59
CA GLU A 313 6.90 -21.83 -11.42
C GLU A 313 6.28 -21.48 -12.80
N ALA A 314 5.36 -20.51 -12.83
CA ALA A 314 4.78 -19.97 -14.06
C ALA A 314 5.74 -19.06 -14.87
N GLY A 315 6.99 -18.88 -14.40
CA GLY A 315 8.04 -18.14 -15.13
C GLY A 315 8.06 -16.64 -14.87
N GLU A 316 7.39 -16.12 -13.83
CA GLU A 316 7.55 -14.73 -13.44
C GLU A 316 8.95 -14.48 -12.88
N SER A 317 9.80 -13.77 -13.64
CA SER A 317 11.25 -13.68 -13.39
C SER A 317 11.74 -12.37 -12.79
N ARG A 318 10.87 -11.42 -12.45
CA ARG A 318 11.31 -10.11 -11.91
C ARG A 318 12.13 -10.29 -10.63
N ASP A 319 13.42 -9.93 -10.71
CA ASP A 319 14.36 -9.92 -9.59
C ASP A 319 14.52 -8.47 -9.09
N PRO A 320 14.35 -8.19 -7.78
CA PRO A 320 14.55 -6.85 -7.23
C PRO A 320 15.95 -6.26 -7.53
N GLU A 321 16.94 -7.13 -7.75
CA GLU A 321 18.32 -6.74 -8.00
C GLU A 321 18.63 -6.50 -9.50
N SER A 322 17.70 -6.83 -10.40
CA SER A 322 17.94 -6.78 -11.85
C SER A 322 17.84 -5.37 -12.47
N ASP A 323 17.29 -4.42 -11.72
CA ASP A 323 17.08 -3.04 -12.22
C ASP A 323 17.63 -2.03 -11.19
N PRO A 324 18.92 -1.66 -11.31
CA PRO A 324 19.58 -0.80 -10.35
C PRO A 324 18.89 0.58 -10.29
N LEU A 325 18.73 1.10 -9.07
CA LEU A 325 18.28 2.47 -8.88
C LEU A 325 19.23 3.44 -9.58
N PRO A 326 18.73 4.53 -10.20
CA PRO A 326 19.59 5.54 -10.76
C PRO A 326 20.52 6.09 -9.66
N GLU A 327 21.84 6.19 -9.95
CA GLU A 327 22.86 6.62 -8.98
C GLU A 327 22.50 7.93 -8.25
N ARG A 328 21.80 8.84 -8.93
CA ARG A 328 21.29 10.10 -8.36
C ARG A 328 20.21 9.93 -7.28
N ALA A 329 19.51 8.81 -7.28
CA ALA A 329 18.46 8.51 -6.31
C ALA A 329 19.02 8.01 -4.96
N LEU A 330 20.29 7.61 -4.92
CA LEU A 330 20.95 7.07 -3.73
C LEU A 330 21.63 8.15 -2.87
N GLY A 331 21.44 9.44 -3.17
CA GLY A 331 21.95 10.54 -2.35
C GLY A 331 23.48 10.55 -2.30
N GLY A 332 24.15 10.42 -3.43
CA GLY A 332 25.59 10.66 -3.52
C GLY A 332 25.86 12.06 -2.98
N ARG A 333 26.46 12.17 -1.80
CA ARG A 333 27.03 13.42 -1.30
C ARG A 333 27.99 13.90 -2.39
N ALA A 334 27.58 14.92 -3.16
CA ALA A 334 28.53 15.73 -3.87
C ALA A 334 29.49 16.27 -2.80
N THR A 335 30.69 15.74 -2.73
CA THR A 335 31.79 16.38 -2.03
C THR A 335 31.96 17.77 -2.64
N LEU A 336 31.55 18.79 -1.92
CA LEU A 336 32.01 20.16 -2.11
C LEU A 336 33.43 20.28 -1.53
#